data_4f45bcbfde2345cf07cf184bf07e17e0
#
_entry.id   4f45bcbfde2345cf07cf184bf07e17e0
#
_cell.length_a   1.000
_cell.length_b   1.000
_cell.length_c   1.000
_cell.angle_alpha   90.00
_cell.angle_beta   90.00
_cell.angle_gamma   90.00
#
_symmetry.space_group_name_H-M   'P 1'
#
loop_
_entity.id
_entity.type
_entity.pdbx_description
1 polymer ?
#
loop_
_entity_poly.entity_id
_entity_poly.type
_entity_poly.pdbx_seq_one_letter_code
_entity_poly.pdbx_strand_id
1 'polypeptide(L)'
;MKLLSIITAVLVFFPGGFATFAQESRWGSPNEETVKFIIAAEAKWANSACSPQPDLKDVIADDFQGTSPSGSRYDKAKAIATDTKSVSRDCQLGEVRVRFFGDSIAIAYGAESAVSKAKDAKETKHCLIWTDTWLKRAGKWQIVAAQDTDIPCKP
;
A
#
# COMPACT_ATOMS: atom_id res chain seq x y z
N MET A 1 -51.51 -11.44 -57.70
CA MET A 1 -51.60 -11.58 -56.22
C MET A 1 -50.22 -11.87 -55.68
N LYS A 2 -49.57 -10.87 -55.02
CA LYS A 2 -48.28 -11.03 -54.38
C LYS A 2 -48.49 -11.26 -52.88
N LEU A 3 -48.09 -12.42 -52.37
CA LEU A 3 -48.09 -12.69 -50.94
C LEU A 3 -46.90 -11.96 -50.29
N LEU A 4 -47.18 -11.14 -49.32
CA LEU A 4 -46.21 -10.45 -48.49
C LEU A 4 -45.99 -11.32 -47.26
N SER A 5 -44.81 -11.97 -47.14
CA SER A 5 -44.40 -12.71 -45.91
C SER A 5 -43.88 -11.73 -44.88
N ILE A 6 -44.57 -11.62 -43.78
CA ILE A 6 -44.16 -10.86 -42.60
C ILE A 6 -43.30 -11.76 -41.74
N ILE A 7 -41.98 -11.49 -41.63
CA ILE A 7 -41.08 -12.17 -40.71
C ILE A 7 -41.15 -11.41 -39.38
N THR A 8 -41.77 -12.04 -38.38
CA THR A 8 -41.81 -11.53 -37.00
C THR A 8 -40.50 -11.94 -36.30
N ALA A 9 -39.62 -10.98 -36.10
CA ALA A 9 -38.40 -11.18 -35.28
C ALA A 9 -38.77 -11.19 -33.81
N VAL A 10 -38.64 -12.32 -33.12
CA VAL A 10 -38.79 -12.45 -31.69
C VAL A 10 -37.47 -12.06 -31.03
N LEU A 11 -37.41 -10.90 -30.41
CA LEU A 11 -36.30 -10.47 -29.54
C LEU A 11 -36.40 -11.23 -28.24
N VAL A 12 -35.53 -12.24 -28.02
CA VAL A 12 -35.38 -12.91 -26.73
C VAL A 12 -34.48 -12.02 -25.84
N PHE A 13 -35.08 -11.31 -24.90
CA PHE A 13 -34.38 -10.63 -23.84
C PHE A 13 -33.88 -11.68 -22.84
N PHE A 14 -32.57 -11.95 -22.82
CA PHE A 14 -31.93 -12.64 -21.71
C PHE A 14 -31.69 -11.61 -20.59
N PRO A 15 -32.32 -11.72 -19.42
CA PRO A 15 -31.92 -10.96 -18.26
C PRO A 15 -30.60 -11.56 -17.76
N GLY A 16 -29.49 -11.10 -18.29
CA GLY A 16 -28.16 -11.38 -17.76
C GLY A 16 -28.05 -10.75 -16.36
N GLY A 17 -28.39 -11.49 -15.32
CA GLY A 17 -28.09 -11.09 -13.97
C GLY A 17 -26.57 -11.01 -13.82
N PHE A 18 -26.03 -9.80 -13.70
CA PHE A 18 -24.65 -9.59 -13.25
C PHE A 18 -24.63 -10.01 -11.77
N ALA A 19 -24.19 -11.24 -11.52
CA ALA A 19 -23.81 -11.64 -10.18
C ALA A 19 -22.61 -10.75 -9.80
N THR A 20 -22.83 -9.69 -9.04
CA THR A 20 -21.77 -8.95 -8.38
C THR A 20 -21.19 -9.88 -7.33
N PHE A 21 -20.13 -10.59 -7.67
CA PHE A 21 -19.31 -11.28 -6.69
C PHE A 21 -18.67 -10.20 -5.84
N ALA A 22 -19.23 -9.97 -4.65
CA ALA A 22 -18.54 -9.20 -3.62
C ALA A 22 -17.20 -9.92 -3.40
N GLN A 23 -16.11 -9.27 -3.76
CA GLN A 23 -14.78 -9.86 -3.61
C GLN A 23 -14.51 -10.04 -2.12
N GLU A 24 -14.51 -11.30 -1.66
CA GLU A 24 -14.30 -11.61 -0.25
C GLU A 24 -12.93 -11.11 0.19
N SER A 25 -12.90 -10.43 1.33
CA SER A 25 -11.67 -10.01 1.95
C SER A 25 -11.22 -11.02 3.00
N ARG A 26 -9.92 -11.26 3.09
CA ARG A 26 -9.33 -12.14 4.10
C ARG A 26 -8.05 -11.57 4.70
N TRP A 27 -7.79 -11.90 5.94
CA TRP A 27 -6.48 -11.65 6.53
C TRP A 27 -5.46 -12.65 5.99
N GLY A 28 -4.28 -12.15 5.65
CA GLY A 28 -3.16 -12.98 5.26
C GLY A 28 -2.57 -13.74 6.44
N SER A 29 -2.15 -14.98 6.21
CA SER A 29 -1.40 -15.73 7.18
C SER A 29 0.08 -15.28 7.19
N PRO A 30 0.74 -15.17 8.35
CA PRO A 30 2.16 -14.83 8.43
C PRO A 30 3.08 -15.79 7.64
N ASN A 31 2.61 -16.99 7.37
CA ASN A 31 3.37 -18.01 6.61
C ASN A 31 3.21 -17.90 5.09
N GLU A 32 2.27 -17.10 4.59
CA GLU A 32 2.09 -16.90 3.15
C GLU A 32 3.26 -16.12 2.55
N GLU A 33 3.79 -16.58 1.42
CA GLU A 33 4.92 -15.93 0.74
C GLU A 33 4.65 -14.47 0.37
N THR A 34 3.42 -14.15 -0.07
CA THR A 34 3.04 -12.77 -0.38
C THR A 34 3.04 -11.89 0.88
N VAL A 35 2.57 -12.41 2.02
CA VAL A 35 2.57 -11.69 3.29
C VAL A 35 4.01 -11.42 3.76
N LYS A 36 4.87 -12.44 3.69
CA LYS A 36 6.30 -12.28 4.01
C LYS A 36 6.98 -11.25 3.12
N PHE A 37 6.67 -11.28 1.81
CA PHE A 37 7.20 -10.30 0.85
C PHE A 37 6.77 -8.87 1.22
N ILE A 38 5.48 -8.65 1.49
CA ILE A 38 4.93 -7.34 1.88
C ILE A 38 5.61 -6.87 3.17
N ILE A 39 5.63 -7.69 4.22
CA ILE A 39 6.25 -7.33 5.50
C ILE A 39 7.74 -7.01 5.36
N ALA A 40 8.47 -7.77 4.53
CA ALA A 40 9.88 -7.50 4.27
C ALA A 40 10.11 -6.16 3.54
N ALA A 41 9.21 -5.80 2.63
CA ALA A 41 9.27 -4.52 1.94
C ALA A 41 8.94 -3.34 2.87
N GLU A 42 7.91 -3.48 3.73
CA GLU A 42 7.59 -2.50 4.77
C GLU A 42 8.75 -2.32 5.76
N ALA A 43 9.41 -3.41 6.16
CA ALA A 43 10.60 -3.34 7.01
C ALA A 43 11.74 -2.53 6.38
N LYS A 44 11.95 -2.68 5.07
CA LYS A 44 12.91 -1.85 4.33
C LYS A 44 12.52 -0.38 4.32
N TRP A 45 11.22 -0.11 4.12
CA TRP A 45 10.75 1.28 4.11
C TRP A 45 10.89 1.92 5.49
N ALA A 46 10.44 1.26 6.54
CA ALA A 46 10.64 1.74 7.91
C ALA A 46 12.12 1.99 8.26
N ASN A 47 13.03 1.16 7.71
CA ASN A 47 14.47 1.33 7.90
C ASN A 47 15.11 2.40 6.98
N SER A 48 14.41 2.91 5.98
CA SER A 48 15.00 3.81 4.98
C SER A 48 15.50 5.13 5.57
N ALA A 49 14.90 5.59 6.67
CA ALA A 49 15.35 6.76 7.41
C ALA A 49 16.68 6.53 8.17
N CYS A 50 17.01 5.27 8.51
CA CYS A 50 18.22 4.90 9.23
C CYS A 50 19.35 4.43 8.31
N SER A 51 19.03 3.84 7.17
CA SER A 51 20.00 3.36 6.20
C SER A 51 19.40 3.31 4.79
N PRO A 52 20.20 3.60 3.74
CA PRO A 52 19.74 3.58 2.37
C PRO A 52 19.16 2.21 1.97
N GLN A 53 18.00 2.23 1.31
CA GLN A 53 17.30 1.03 0.81
C GLN A 53 17.08 1.17 -0.71
N PRO A 54 18.10 0.89 -1.55
CA PRO A 54 18.06 1.20 -2.98
C PRO A 54 17.02 0.42 -3.76
N ASP A 55 16.58 -0.72 -3.26
CA ASP A 55 15.57 -1.58 -3.88
C ASP A 55 14.11 -1.14 -3.59
N LEU A 56 13.88 -0.16 -2.71
CA LEU A 56 12.55 0.43 -2.53
C LEU A 56 11.97 1.01 -3.84
N LYS A 57 12.80 1.51 -4.73
CA LYS A 57 12.39 2.01 -6.05
C LYS A 57 11.63 0.97 -6.89
N ASP A 58 11.89 -0.34 -6.65
CA ASP A 58 11.29 -1.44 -7.40
C ASP A 58 9.95 -1.87 -6.80
N VAL A 59 9.71 -1.53 -5.52
CA VAL A 59 8.51 -1.86 -4.77
C VAL A 59 7.49 -0.73 -4.79
N ILE A 60 7.94 0.52 -4.73
CA ILE A 60 7.06 1.69 -4.83
C ILE A 60 6.70 1.92 -6.29
N ALA A 61 5.39 1.96 -6.60
CA ALA A 61 4.88 2.14 -7.95
C ALA A 61 5.21 3.53 -8.52
N ASP A 62 5.30 3.66 -9.85
CA ASP A 62 5.59 4.95 -10.48
C ASP A 62 4.44 5.97 -10.31
N ASP A 63 3.21 5.48 -10.17
CA ASP A 63 2.00 6.26 -9.89
C ASP A 63 1.66 6.34 -8.38
N PHE A 64 2.63 6.05 -7.52
CA PHE A 64 2.48 6.11 -6.07
C PHE A 64 2.13 7.52 -5.56
N GLN A 65 1.25 7.57 -4.56
CA GLN A 65 0.96 8.76 -3.80
C GLN A 65 0.86 8.47 -2.29
N GLY A 66 1.70 9.12 -1.50
CA GLY A 66 1.65 9.08 -0.04
C GLY A 66 1.09 10.35 0.58
N THR A 67 0.64 10.22 1.83
CA THR A 67 0.25 11.35 2.69
C THR A 67 0.99 11.22 4.01
N SER A 68 1.83 12.19 4.31
CA SER A 68 2.60 12.24 5.55
C SER A 68 1.73 12.59 6.77
N PRO A 69 2.20 12.40 8.01
CA PRO A 69 1.47 12.79 9.22
C PRO A 69 1.05 14.26 9.26
N SER A 70 1.82 15.14 8.61
CA SER A 70 1.48 16.56 8.50
C SER A 70 0.36 16.87 7.48
N GLY A 71 -0.16 15.85 6.77
CA GLY A 71 -1.13 16.02 5.69
C GLY A 71 -0.51 16.38 4.33
N SER A 72 0.81 16.49 4.24
CA SER A 72 1.49 16.78 2.98
C SER A 72 1.51 15.56 2.08
N ARG A 73 1.17 15.74 0.81
CA ARG A 73 1.25 14.67 -0.19
C ARG A 73 2.67 14.55 -0.76
N TYR A 74 3.05 13.33 -1.10
CA TYR A 74 4.34 13.05 -1.72
C TYR A 74 4.24 11.91 -2.73
N ASP A 75 5.13 11.93 -3.71
CA ASP A 75 5.24 10.95 -4.78
C ASP A 75 6.38 9.94 -4.52
N LYS A 76 6.57 9.01 -5.47
CA LYS A 76 7.66 8.03 -5.43
C LYS A 76 9.03 8.69 -5.30
N ALA A 77 9.30 9.76 -6.04
CA ALA A 77 10.61 10.42 -6.01
C ALA A 77 10.92 10.92 -4.60
N LYS A 78 9.93 11.49 -3.91
CA LYS A 78 10.07 11.94 -2.54
C LYS A 78 10.15 10.76 -1.56
N ALA A 79 9.39 9.68 -1.77
CA ALA A 79 9.38 8.49 -0.92
C ALA A 79 10.73 7.77 -0.87
N ILE A 80 11.47 7.73 -1.98
CA ILE A 80 12.79 7.09 -2.07
C ILE A 80 13.98 8.04 -1.85
N ALA A 81 13.70 9.34 -1.68
CA ALA A 81 14.76 10.32 -1.44
C ALA A 81 15.38 10.14 -0.06
N THR A 82 16.71 10.09 -0.01
CA THR A 82 17.42 10.10 1.27
C THR A 82 17.30 11.48 1.91
N ASP A 83 16.77 11.55 3.14
CA ASP A 83 16.80 12.81 3.90
C ASP A 83 18.20 13.08 4.42
N THR A 84 18.81 14.16 3.94
CA THR A 84 20.14 14.61 4.37
C THR A 84 20.07 15.65 5.48
N LYS A 85 18.87 16.08 5.90
CA LYS A 85 18.67 17.15 6.88
C LYS A 85 18.53 16.64 8.31
N SER A 86 18.20 15.36 8.47
CA SER A 86 18.07 14.69 9.75
C SER A 86 18.90 13.43 9.79
N VAL A 87 19.33 13.06 11.00
CA VAL A 87 19.95 11.77 11.27
C VAL A 87 18.93 10.95 12.06
N SER A 88 18.59 9.80 11.53
CA SER A 88 17.68 8.86 12.21
C SER A 88 18.43 7.61 12.65
N ARG A 89 17.99 7.03 13.76
CA ARG A 89 18.50 5.79 14.33
C ARG A 89 17.38 5.01 15.02
N ASP A 90 17.67 3.79 15.39
CA ASP A 90 16.71 2.91 16.09
C ASP A 90 15.38 2.78 15.35
N CYS A 91 15.46 2.72 13.99
CA CYS A 91 14.29 2.47 13.17
C CYS A 91 13.76 1.06 13.42
N GLN A 92 12.50 0.95 13.77
CA GLN A 92 11.86 -0.31 14.10
C GLN A 92 10.51 -0.41 13.41
N LEU A 93 10.30 -1.50 12.69
CA LEU A 93 8.98 -1.92 12.25
C LEU A 93 8.28 -2.59 13.44
N GLY A 94 7.06 -2.17 13.72
CA GLY A 94 6.18 -2.81 14.69
C GLY A 94 5.38 -3.97 14.09
N GLU A 95 4.23 -4.28 14.70
CA GLU A 95 3.33 -5.30 14.15
C GLU A 95 2.81 -4.86 12.78
N VAL A 96 2.79 -5.79 11.82
CA VAL A 96 2.18 -5.59 10.50
C VAL A 96 1.14 -6.67 10.25
N ARG A 97 -0.04 -6.26 9.78
CA ARG A 97 -1.12 -7.15 9.36
C ARG A 97 -1.50 -6.83 7.92
N VAL A 98 -1.68 -7.88 7.11
CA VAL A 98 -2.03 -7.74 5.69
C VAL A 98 -3.44 -8.29 5.45
N ARG A 99 -4.29 -7.51 4.79
CA ARG A 99 -5.63 -7.92 4.39
C ARG A 99 -5.73 -7.91 2.88
N PHE A 100 -6.13 -9.03 2.29
CA PHE A 100 -6.34 -9.15 0.87
C PHE A 100 -7.79 -8.86 0.48
N PHE A 101 -7.96 -8.25 -0.67
CA PHE A 101 -9.23 -8.03 -1.36
C PHE A 101 -9.09 -8.65 -2.75
N GLY A 102 -9.43 -9.95 -2.85
CA GLY A 102 -9.14 -10.78 -4.00
C GLY A 102 -7.63 -11.02 -4.23
N ASP A 103 -7.25 -11.19 -5.49
CA ASP A 103 -5.92 -11.67 -5.88
C ASP A 103 -4.93 -10.54 -6.22
N SER A 104 -5.41 -9.30 -6.27
CA SER A 104 -4.63 -8.17 -6.79
C SER A 104 -4.54 -6.95 -5.88
N ILE A 105 -5.33 -6.89 -4.81
CA ILE A 105 -5.30 -5.78 -3.85
C ILE A 105 -4.97 -6.32 -2.47
N ALA A 106 -4.03 -5.67 -1.79
CA ALA A 106 -3.78 -5.90 -0.37
C ALA A 106 -3.67 -4.55 0.35
N ILE A 107 -4.07 -4.53 1.60
CA ILE A 107 -3.84 -3.41 2.50
C ILE A 107 -2.98 -3.92 3.65
N ALA A 108 -1.83 -3.29 3.83
CA ALA A 108 -0.96 -3.49 4.97
C ALA A 108 -1.27 -2.43 6.03
N TYR A 109 -1.41 -2.87 7.26
CA TYR A 109 -1.60 -2.02 8.44
C TYR A 109 -0.43 -2.25 9.37
N GLY A 110 0.26 -1.21 9.75
CA GLY A 110 1.42 -1.36 10.58
C GLY A 110 1.70 -0.19 11.49
N ALA A 111 2.79 -0.33 12.22
CA ALA A 111 3.35 0.70 13.07
C ALA A 111 4.86 0.73 12.91
N GLU A 112 5.45 1.88 13.15
CA GLU A 112 6.90 2.02 13.17
C GLU A 112 7.35 3.07 14.18
N SER A 113 8.62 3.05 14.52
CA SER A 113 9.24 4.09 15.33
C SER A 113 10.68 4.33 14.92
N ALA A 114 11.12 5.56 15.11
CA ALA A 114 12.50 5.97 14.93
C ALA A 114 12.87 7.08 15.93
N VAL A 115 14.14 7.22 16.22
CA VAL A 115 14.68 8.39 16.90
C VAL A 115 15.34 9.28 15.85
N SER A 116 14.90 10.50 15.72
CA SER A 116 15.48 11.46 14.77
C SER A 116 16.00 12.70 15.46
N LYS A 117 16.99 13.32 14.83
CA LYS A 117 17.57 14.58 15.26
C LYS A 117 17.77 15.47 14.04
N ALA A 118 17.00 16.56 13.98
CA ALA A 118 17.30 17.63 13.05
C ALA A 118 18.59 18.35 13.47
N LYS A 119 19.26 19.02 12.53
CA LYS A 119 20.48 19.78 12.81
C LYS A 119 20.19 20.79 13.95
N ASP A 120 21.05 20.78 14.96
CA ASP A 120 20.98 21.67 16.15
C ASP A 120 19.72 21.51 17.04
N ALA A 121 18.97 20.39 16.89
CA ALA A 121 17.80 20.07 17.68
C ALA A 121 18.08 18.94 18.69
N LYS A 122 17.16 18.79 19.66
CA LYS A 122 17.15 17.64 20.57
C LYS A 122 16.64 16.39 19.83
N GLU A 123 17.19 15.24 20.17
CA GLU A 123 16.65 13.96 19.71
C GLU A 123 15.18 13.79 20.13
N THR A 124 14.39 13.30 19.20
CA THR A 124 12.96 13.03 19.41
C THR A 124 12.63 11.64 18.88
N LYS A 125 11.94 10.86 19.71
CA LYS A 125 11.34 9.59 19.25
C LYS A 125 10.02 9.89 18.58
N HIS A 126 9.86 9.36 17.38
CA HIS A 126 8.63 9.42 16.57
C HIS A 126 8.02 8.02 16.50
N CYS A 127 6.72 7.95 16.59
CA CYS A 127 5.96 6.72 16.45
C CYS A 127 4.80 6.97 15.50
N LEU A 128 4.65 6.08 14.53
CA LEU A 128 3.62 6.15 13.49
C LEU A 128 2.75 4.89 13.53
N ILE A 129 1.51 5.06 13.14
CA ILE A 129 0.70 4.01 12.55
C ILE A 129 0.46 4.38 11.09
N TRP A 130 0.39 3.37 10.23
CA TRP A 130 0.24 3.59 8.81
C TRP A 130 -0.67 2.55 8.15
N THR A 131 -1.13 2.90 6.95
CA THR A 131 -1.95 2.04 6.10
C THR A 131 -1.48 2.19 4.68
N ASP A 132 -0.97 1.10 4.10
CA ASP A 132 -0.41 1.07 2.76
C ASP A 132 -1.23 0.18 1.86
N THR A 133 -1.56 0.71 0.68
CA THR A 133 -2.30 -0.01 -0.35
C THR A 133 -1.32 -0.62 -1.34
N TRP A 134 -1.43 -1.93 -1.49
CA TRP A 134 -0.66 -2.73 -2.41
C TRP A 134 -1.52 -3.18 -3.59
N LEU A 135 -0.96 -3.10 -4.78
CA LEU A 135 -1.60 -3.54 -6.01
C LEU A 135 -0.68 -4.50 -6.77
N LYS A 136 -1.25 -5.63 -7.22
CA LYS A 136 -0.54 -6.59 -8.07
C LYS A 136 -0.80 -6.26 -9.53
N ARG A 137 0.25 -5.86 -10.25
CA ARG A 137 0.24 -5.55 -11.69
C ARG A 137 1.28 -6.38 -12.40
N ALA A 138 0.91 -7.05 -13.50
CA ALA A 138 1.81 -7.92 -14.27
C ALA A 138 2.60 -8.92 -13.37
N GLY A 139 1.95 -9.48 -12.37
CA GLY A 139 2.54 -10.44 -11.43
C GLY A 139 3.38 -9.84 -10.30
N LYS A 140 3.61 -8.52 -10.27
CA LYS A 140 4.41 -7.84 -9.25
C LYS A 140 3.52 -7.08 -8.27
N TRP A 141 3.80 -7.23 -6.97
CA TRP A 141 3.19 -6.42 -5.92
C TRP A 141 3.95 -5.11 -5.76
N GLN A 142 3.23 -3.99 -5.76
CA GLN A 142 3.79 -2.66 -5.56
C GLN A 142 2.89 -1.82 -4.65
N ILE A 143 3.50 -0.94 -3.85
CA ILE A 143 2.80 0.05 -3.05
C ILE A 143 2.33 1.17 -3.97
N VAL A 144 1.03 1.44 -3.98
CA VAL A 144 0.42 2.51 -4.81
C VAL A 144 -0.06 3.69 -3.98
N ALA A 145 -0.31 3.49 -2.69
CA ALA A 145 -0.69 4.56 -1.78
C ALA A 145 -0.21 4.26 -0.35
N ALA A 146 0.12 5.31 0.40
CA ALA A 146 0.48 5.25 1.80
C ALA A 146 -0.19 6.39 2.59
N GLN A 147 -0.54 6.09 3.84
CA GLN A 147 -1.07 7.08 4.78
C GLN A 147 -0.44 6.87 6.14
N ASP A 148 0.27 7.89 6.62
CA ASP A 148 0.92 7.89 7.92
C ASP A 148 0.16 8.77 8.92
N THR A 149 0.22 8.39 10.19
CA THR A 149 -0.36 9.14 11.30
C THR A 149 0.56 9.10 12.50
N ASP A 150 0.94 10.27 13.01
CA ASP A 150 1.69 10.37 14.26
C ASP A 150 0.86 9.90 15.45
N ILE A 151 1.47 9.11 16.31
CA ILE A 151 0.87 8.67 17.57
C ILE A 151 1.83 8.91 18.73
N PRO A 152 1.32 9.07 19.97
CA PRO A 152 2.18 9.09 21.14
C PRO A 152 2.99 7.79 21.25
N CYS A 153 4.30 7.91 21.39
CA CYS A 153 5.13 6.74 21.67
C CYS A 153 4.77 6.16 23.04
N LYS A 154 4.51 4.86 23.09
CA LYS A 154 4.35 4.17 24.38
C LYS A 154 5.69 4.14 25.11
N PRO A 155 5.67 4.24 26.44
CA PRO A 155 6.87 4.14 27.27
C PRO A 155 7.60 2.82 27.12
#